data_b1c0d5d88a02df3a16d5660ba09b6995
#
_entry.id   b1c0d5d88a02df3a16d5660ba09b6995
#
_cell.length_a   1.000
_cell.length_b   1.000
_cell.length_c   1.000
_cell.angle_alpha   90.00
_cell.angle_beta   90.00
_cell.angle_gamma   90.00
#
_symmetry.space_group_name_H-M   'P 1'
#
loop_
_entity.id
_entity.type
_entity.pdbx_description
1 polymer ?
#
loop_
_entity_poly.entity_id
_entity_poly.type
_entity_poly.pdbx_seq_one_letter_code
_entity_poly.pdbx_strand_id
1 'polypeptide(L)'
;AAAKLAKSYRYEEAIAYLQNTEELQGDARLNEAIAEYEKKEGSLYQYTGDIPHFSFTNLVMDPTLAFDGDEYESVYRQNMITATEFENILQALYDSNYILIDIHSLANETASGSSVTMSAQAPTVPEGKKPMILSVDNLSYSSMRNGDGVATSLAVGADGKVDAVYT
;
A
#
# COMPACT_ATOMS: atom_id res chain seq x y z
N ALA A 1 -13.10 -9.35 5.39
CA ALA A 1 -11.68 -9.56 5.06
C ALA A 1 -11.52 -9.97 3.59
N ALA A 2 -12.16 -11.06 3.09
CA ALA A 2 -12.02 -11.55 1.71
C ALA A 2 -12.22 -10.46 0.64
N ALA A 3 -13.29 -9.65 0.74
CA ALA A 3 -13.55 -8.58 -0.20
C ALA A 3 -12.44 -7.51 -0.24
N LYS A 4 -11.71 -7.29 0.86
CA LYS A 4 -10.56 -6.38 0.89
C LYS A 4 -9.38 -6.98 0.13
N LEU A 5 -9.11 -8.27 0.29
CA LEU A 5 -8.09 -9.00 -0.47
C LEU A 5 -8.40 -8.99 -1.97
N ALA A 6 -9.65 -9.30 -2.34
CA ALA A 6 -10.09 -9.29 -3.74
C ALA A 6 -9.99 -7.90 -4.40
N LYS A 7 -10.24 -6.81 -3.66
CA LYS A 7 -10.02 -5.43 -4.15
C LYS A 7 -8.55 -5.12 -4.41
N SER A 8 -7.64 -5.85 -3.76
CA SER A 8 -6.20 -5.76 -3.98
C SER A 8 -5.69 -6.81 -4.97
N TYR A 9 -6.59 -7.44 -5.72
CA TYR A 9 -6.31 -8.50 -6.70
C TYR A 9 -5.64 -9.78 -6.11
N ARG A 10 -5.69 -9.94 -4.79
CA ARG A 10 -5.18 -11.10 -4.04
C ARG A 10 -6.26 -12.17 -3.96
N TYR A 11 -6.66 -12.71 -5.12
CA TYR A 11 -7.81 -13.61 -5.21
C TYR A 11 -7.56 -14.95 -4.54
N GLU A 12 -6.39 -15.55 -4.72
CA GLU A 12 -5.99 -16.80 -4.06
C GLU A 12 -6.15 -16.70 -2.54
N GLU A 13 -5.65 -15.61 -1.94
CA GLU A 13 -5.77 -15.39 -0.51
C GLU A 13 -7.20 -15.09 -0.07
N ALA A 14 -7.99 -14.41 -0.92
CA ALA A 14 -9.39 -14.17 -0.66
C ALA A 14 -10.19 -15.48 -0.66
N ILE A 15 -9.90 -16.39 -1.59
CA ILE A 15 -10.49 -17.72 -1.68
C ILE A 15 -10.09 -18.55 -0.45
N ALA A 16 -8.80 -18.60 -0.13
CA ALA A 16 -8.31 -19.32 1.04
C ALA A 16 -8.95 -18.81 2.34
N TYR A 17 -9.10 -17.50 2.48
CA TYR A 17 -9.80 -16.92 3.62
C TYR A 17 -11.26 -17.41 3.71
N LEU A 18 -12.00 -17.40 2.60
CA LEU A 18 -13.38 -17.85 2.57
C LEU A 18 -13.50 -19.34 2.91
N GLN A 19 -12.63 -20.17 2.36
CA GLN A 19 -12.61 -21.62 2.57
C GLN A 19 -12.27 -21.99 4.02
N ASN A 20 -11.42 -21.23 4.70
CA ASN A 20 -10.97 -21.49 6.07
C ASN A 20 -11.84 -20.83 7.15
N THR A 21 -12.89 -20.07 6.79
CA THR A 21 -13.76 -19.41 7.77
C THR A 21 -14.95 -20.33 8.09
N GLU A 22 -14.91 -20.96 9.27
CA GLU A 22 -15.91 -21.97 9.70
C GLU A 22 -17.35 -21.43 9.71
N GLU A 23 -17.53 -20.16 10.16
CA GLU A 23 -18.86 -19.54 10.24
C GLU A 23 -19.54 -19.36 8.89
N LEU A 24 -18.80 -19.42 7.79
CA LEU A 24 -19.32 -19.29 6.44
C LEU A 24 -19.66 -20.64 5.78
N GLN A 25 -19.30 -21.75 6.40
CA GLN A 25 -19.54 -23.08 5.84
C GLN A 25 -21.03 -23.37 5.73
N GLY A 26 -21.47 -23.73 4.52
CA GLY A 26 -22.89 -23.97 4.22
C GLY A 26 -23.69 -22.75 3.74
N ASP A 27 -23.12 -21.56 3.71
CA ASP A 27 -23.74 -20.40 3.09
C ASP A 27 -23.63 -20.51 1.55
N ALA A 28 -24.78 -20.45 0.85
CA ALA A 28 -24.81 -20.55 -0.62
C ALA A 28 -23.98 -19.46 -1.30
N ARG A 29 -23.91 -18.27 -0.70
CA ARG A 29 -23.12 -17.12 -1.20
C ARG A 29 -21.61 -17.36 -1.14
N LEU A 30 -21.15 -18.29 -0.29
CA LEU A 30 -19.73 -18.65 -0.19
C LEU A 30 -19.23 -19.22 -1.52
N ASN A 31 -19.93 -20.20 -2.06
CA ASN A 31 -19.56 -20.86 -3.31
C ASN A 31 -19.60 -19.89 -4.51
N GLU A 32 -20.59 -19.01 -4.54
CA GLU A 32 -20.71 -17.97 -5.58
C GLU A 32 -19.52 -16.99 -5.52
N ALA A 33 -19.12 -16.53 -4.32
CA ALA A 33 -18.01 -15.64 -4.14
C ALA A 33 -16.66 -16.30 -4.50
N ILE A 34 -16.48 -17.58 -4.14
CA ILE A 34 -15.28 -18.33 -4.52
C ILE A 34 -15.22 -18.48 -6.05
N ALA A 35 -16.30 -18.90 -6.70
CA ALA A 35 -16.33 -19.05 -8.16
C ALA A 35 -16.08 -17.72 -8.89
N GLU A 36 -16.58 -16.60 -8.36
CA GLU A 36 -16.28 -15.26 -8.91
C GLU A 36 -14.79 -14.92 -8.78
N TYR A 37 -14.18 -15.21 -7.63
CA TYR A 37 -12.76 -14.92 -7.41
C TYR A 37 -11.85 -15.85 -8.23
N GLU A 38 -12.16 -17.13 -8.36
CA GLU A 38 -11.45 -18.07 -9.25
C GLU A 38 -11.48 -17.60 -10.72
N LYS A 39 -12.63 -17.12 -11.17
CA LYS A 39 -12.76 -16.56 -12.52
C LYS A 39 -11.88 -15.32 -12.71
N LYS A 40 -11.85 -14.44 -11.70
CA LYS A 40 -11.02 -13.21 -11.74
C LYS A 40 -9.53 -13.54 -11.66
N GLU A 41 -9.14 -14.50 -10.83
CA GLU A 41 -7.78 -15.01 -10.73
C GLU A 41 -7.30 -15.55 -12.08
N GLY A 42 -8.10 -16.39 -12.73
CA GLY A 42 -7.81 -16.91 -14.06
C GLY A 42 -7.72 -15.87 -15.18
N SER A 43 -8.13 -14.63 -14.92
CA SER A 43 -7.99 -13.48 -15.84
C SER A 43 -6.74 -12.64 -15.60
N LEU A 44 -5.96 -12.94 -14.55
CA LEU A 44 -4.69 -12.28 -14.31
C LEU A 44 -3.63 -12.76 -15.30
N TYR A 45 -2.72 -11.87 -15.67
CA TYR A 45 -1.58 -12.22 -16.52
C TYR A 45 -0.26 -11.84 -15.82
N GLN A 46 0.79 -12.56 -16.19
CA GLN A 46 2.13 -12.32 -15.69
C GLN A 46 2.71 -11.05 -16.33
N TYR A 47 3.02 -10.05 -15.49
CA TYR A 47 3.59 -8.79 -15.96
C TYR A 47 5.10 -8.91 -16.12
N THR A 48 5.60 -8.54 -17.30
CA THR A 48 7.03 -8.63 -17.65
C THR A 48 7.68 -7.28 -17.93
N GLY A 49 6.95 -6.17 -17.74
CA GLY A 49 7.49 -4.82 -17.89
C GLY A 49 8.21 -4.32 -16.64
N ASP A 50 8.70 -3.09 -16.71
CA ASP A 50 9.34 -2.42 -15.57
C ASP A 50 8.34 -2.11 -14.46
N ILE A 51 8.74 -2.33 -13.22
CA ILE A 51 7.96 -2.07 -12.03
C ILE A 51 8.58 -0.88 -11.30
N PRO A 52 7.99 0.33 -11.41
CA PRO A 52 8.52 1.49 -10.72
C PRO A 52 8.31 1.37 -9.21
N HIS A 53 9.29 1.88 -8.47
CA HIS A 53 9.21 2.06 -7.03
C HIS A 53 9.23 3.56 -6.72
N PHE A 54 8.17 4.02 -6.06
CA PHE A 54 8.05 5.39 -5.56
C PHE A 54 8.27 5.38 -4.05
N SER A 55 9.18 6.23 -3.60
CA SER A 55 9.49 6.40 -2.18
C SER A 55 9.09 7.80 -1.74
N PHE A 56 8.43 7.89 -0.60
CA PHE A 56 8.03 9.14 0.04
C PHE A 56 8.60 9.17 1.46
N THR A 57 8.71 10.37 2.00
CA THR A 57 9.00 10.61 3.43
C THR A 57 7.71 11.01 4.15
N ASN A 58 7.81 11.56 5.36
CA ASN A 58 6.67 12.18 6.02
C ASN A 58 6.06 13.27 5.13
N LEU A 59 4.75 13.42 5.17
CA LEU A 59 4.04 14.46 4.41
C LEU A 59 3.93 15.74 5.23
N VAL A 60 3.93 16.87 4.53
CA VAL A 60 3.49 18.15 5.08
C VAL A 60 1.96 18.15 5.11
N MET A 61 1.39 18.20 6.31
CA MET A 61 -0.06 18.19 6.52
C MET A 61 -0.66 19.59 6.49
N ASP A 62 0.07 20.56 7.05
CA ASP A 62 -0.31 22.00 6.99
C ASP A 62 0.81 22.82 6.35
N PRO A 63 0.67 23.18 5.06
CA PRO A 63 1.66 23.98 4.35
C PRO A 63 1.83 25.39 4.92
N THR A 64 0.84 25.93 5.64
CA THR A 64 0.95 27.29 6.20
C THR A 64 1.87 27.33 7.41
N LEU A 65 1.98 26.22 8.11
CA LEU A 65 2.91 26.06 9.23
C LEU A 65 4.30 25.61 8.76
N ALA A 66 4.36 24.73 7.73
CA ALA A 66 5.63 24.21 7.23
C ALA A 66 6.42 25.23 6.36
N PHE A 67 5.74 26.23 5.80
CA PHE A 67 6.34 27.21 4.87
C PHE A 67 6.15 28.63 5.39
N ASP A 68 6.48 28.85 6.66
CA ASP A 68 6.27 30.11 7.38
C ASP A 68 7.51 31.03 7.41
N GLY A 69 8.61 30.61 6.81
CA GLY A 69 9.86 31.38 6.71
C GLY A 69 10.89 31.05 7.79
N ASP A 70 10.67 30.02 8.58
CA ASP A 70 11.62 29.55 9.59
C ASP A 70 12.84 28.79 9.00
N GLU A 71 13.73 28.30 9.86
CA GLU A 71 14.95 27.60 9.43
C GLU A 71 14.67 26.23 8.78
N TYR A 72 13.49 25.61 9.02
CA TYR A 72 13.12 24.31 8.50
C TYR A 72 12.41 24.36 7.15
N GLU A 73 11.83 25.50 6.76
CA GLU A 73 11.09 25.65 5.49
C GLU A 73 11.88 25.14 4.28
N SER A 74 13.16 25.50 4.18
CA SER A 74 13.97 25.09 3.03
C SER A 74 14.19 23.58 2.96
N VAL A 75 14.26 22.90 4.10
CA VAL A 75 14.39 21.45 4.20
C VAL A 75 13.11 20.76 3.79
N TYR A 76 11.96 21.26 4.24
CA TYR A 76 10.65 20.73 3.88
C TYR A 76 10.39 20.87 2.38
N ARG A 77 10.63 22.04 1.80
CA ARG A 77 10.46 22.27 0.36
C ARG A 77 11.33 21.38 -0.53
N GLN A 78 12.50 20.97 -0.05
CA GLN A 78 13.43 20.15 -0.84
C GLN A 78 13.17 18.66 -0.70
N ASN A 79 12.65 18.20 0.43
CA ASN A 79 12.64 16.77 0.77
C ASN A 79 11.25 16.20 1.04
N MET A 80 10.21 17.02 1.13
CA MET A 80 8.87 16.58 1.48
C MET A 80 7.85 17.12 0.46
N ILE A 81 6.73 16.42 0.37
CA ILE A 81 5.57 16.86 -0.37
C ILE A 81 4.40 17.08 0.58
N THR A 82 3.45 17.89 0.19
CA THR A 82 2.22 18.09 0.94
C THR A 82 1.28 16.90 0.79
N ALA A 83 0.36 16.73 1.74
CA ALA A 83 -0.68 15.70 1.66
C ALA A 83 -1.51 15.85 0.36
N THR A 84 -1.82 17.08 -0.03
CA THR A 84 -2.56 17.37 -1.29
C THR A 84 -1.76 16.96 -2.53
N GLU A 85 -0.45 17.23 -2.57
CA GLU A 85 0.40 16.77 -3.69
C GLU A 85 0.47 15.25 -3.74
N PHE A 86 0.59 14.59 -2.58
CA PHE A 86 0.57 13.13 -2.51
C PHE A 86 -0.75 12.54 -3.05
N GLU A 87 -1.89 13.09 -2.64
CA GLU A 87 -3.20 12.67 -3.15
C GLU A 87 -3.30 12.85 -4.68
N ASN A 88 -2.83 13.98 -5.20
CA ASN A 88 -2.81 14.23 -6.65
C ASN A 88 -1.89 13.24 -7.40
N ILE A 89 -0.74 12.89 -6.83
CA ILE A 89 0.16 11.88 -7.39
C ILE A 89 -0.53 10.52 -7.42
N LEU A 90 -1.17 10.10 -6.31
CA LEU A 90 -1.90 8.83 -6.27
C LEU A 90 -3.04 8.79 -7.30
N GLN A 91 -3.78 9.88 -7.45
CA GLN A 91 -4.85 9.98 -8.45
C GLN A 91 -4.29 9.87 -9.87
N ALA A 92 -3.20 10.58 -10.19
CA ALA A 92 -2.57 10.51 -11.50
C ALA A 92 -2.02 9.11 -11.82
N LEU A 93 -1.46 8.41 -10.83
CA LEU A 93 -1.01 7.03 -10.97
C LEU A 93 -2.20 6.08 -11.21
N TYR A 94 -3.29 6.24 -10.46
CA TYR A 94 -4.51 5.47 -10.65
C TYR A 94 -5.10 5.67 -12.06
N ASP A 95 -5.21 6.92 -12.52
CA ASP A 95 -5.72 7.27 -13.87
C ASP A 95 -4.81 6.73 -14.99
N SER A 96 -3.52 6.57 -14.68
CA SER A 96 -2.53 5.96 -15.57
C SER A 96 -2.50 4.42 -15.51
N ASN A 97 -3.50 3.81 -14.85
CA ASN A 97 -3.66 2.37 -14.66
C ASN A 97 -2.58 1.70 -13.81
N TYR A 98 -1.88 2.43 -12.95
CA TYR A 98 -1.01 1.81 -11.96
C TYR A 98 -1.82 1.19 -10.82
N ILE A 99 -1.32 0.07 -10.30
CA ILE A 99 -1.83 -0.60 -9.12
C ILE A 99 -0.69 -0.90 -8.15
N LEU A 100 -0.96 -0.78 -6.86
CA LEU A 100 -0.01 -1.17 -5.83
C LEU A 100 0.06 -2.68 -5.72
N ILE A 101 1.27 -3.21 -5.66
CA ILE A 101 1.53 -4.62 -5.36
C ILE A 101 2.38 -4.75 -4.10
N ASP A 102 2.28 -5.89 -3.45
CA ASP A 102 3.16 -6.26 -2.35
C ASP A 102 4.55 -6.59 -2.91
N ILE A 103 5.60 -6.01 -2.33
CA ILE A 103 6.98 -6.29 -2.73
C ILE A 103 7.33 -7.78 -2.63
N HIS A 104 6.72 -8.51 -1.68
CA HIS A 104 6.93 -9.96 -1.55
C HIS A 104 6.44 -10.75 -2.76
N SER A 105 5.51 -10.19 -3.56
CA SER A 105 5.05 -10.83 -4.80
C SER A 105 6.11 -10.85 -5.91
N LEU A 106 7.24 -10.17 -5.72
CA LEU A 106 8.35 -10.12 -6.68
C LEU A 106 9.42 -11.17 -6.44
N ALA A 107 9.29 -11.97 -5.38
CA ALA A 107 10.28 -12.98 -5.03
C ALA A 107 9.62 -14.25 -4.51
N ASN A 108 10.15 -15.39 -4.93
CA ASN A 108 9.85 -16.68 -4.35
C ASN A 108 10.95 -17.09 -3.37
N GLU A 109 10.53 -17.52 -2.20
CA GLU A 109 11.40 -18.13 -1.20
C GLU A 109 11.27 -19.66 -1.29
N THR A 110 12.39 -20.34 -1.41
CA THR A 110 12.46 -21.80 -1.38
C THR A 110 13.39 -22.23 -0.26
N ALA A 111 12.83 -22.89 0.75
CA ALA A 111 13.60 -23.46 1.84
C ALA A 111 13.98 -24.90 1.54
N SER A 112 15.27 -25.26 1.72
CA SER A 112 15.78 -26.64 1.61
C SER A 112 16.74 -26.90 2.77
N GLY A 113 16.28 -27.65 3.76
CA GLY A 113 17.02 -27.86 5.00
C GLY A 113 17.29 -26.55 5.75
N SER A 114 18.56 -26.20 5.97
CA SER A 114 18.98 -24.94 6.60
C SER A 114 19.26 -23.82 5.59
N SER A 115 19.05 -24.03 4.31
CA SER A 115 19.32 -23.07 3.27
C SER A 115 18.02 -22.46 2.76
N VAL A 116 18.01 -21.13 2.56
CA VAL A 116 16.93 -20.38 1.93
C VAL A 116 17.46 -19.79 0.64
N THR A 117 16.75 -19.99 -0.44
CA THR A 117 17.06 -19.43 -1.75
C THR A 117 15.94 -18.50 -2.18
N MET A 118 16.30 -17.29 -2.61
CA MET A 118 15.38 -16.33 -3.20
C MET A 118 15.54 -16.31 -4.72
N SER A 119 14.44 -16.31 -5.44
CA SER A 119 14.40 -16.15 -6.89
C SER A 119 13.39 -15.08 -7.29
N ALA A 120 13.71 -14.32 -8.35
CA ALA A 120 12.78 -13.29 -8.85
C ALA A 120 11.51 -13.94 -9.40
N GLN A 121 10.39 -13.31 -9.13
CA GLN A 121 9.06 -13.69 -9.64
C GLN A 121 8.40 -12.48 -10.30
N ALA A 122 7.82 -12.70 -11.47
CA ALA A 122 6.99 -11.68 -12.10
C ALA A 122 5.59 -11.67 -11.46
N PRO A 123 5.07 -10.51 -11.06
CA PRO A 123 3.75 -10.44 -10.45
C PRO A 123 2.64 -10.68 -11.48
N THR A 124 1.51 -11.16 -11.00
CA THR A 124 0.29 -11.28 -11.81
C THR A 124 -0.62 -10.09 -11.56
N VAL A 125 -1.14 -9.50 -12.63
CA VAL A 125 -1.98 -8.30 -12.58
C VAL A 125 -3.16 -8.43 -13.56
N PRO A 126 -4.26 -7.66 -13.39
CA PRO A 126 -5.32 -7.60 -14.38
C PRO A 126 -4.83 -7.00 -15.71
N GLU A 127 -5.45 -7.40 -16.81
CA GLU A 127 -5.15 -6.85 -18.13
C GLU A 127 -5.27 -5.32 -18.15
N GLY A 128 -4.29 -4.67 -18.76
CA GLY A 128 -4.22 -3.20 -18.87
C GLY A 128 -3.73 -2.50 -17.59
N LYS A 129 -3.47 -3.23 -16.49
CA LYS A 129 -2.90 -2.65 -15.27
C LYS A 129 -1.37 -2.77 -15.25
N LYS A 130 -0.72 -1.80 -14.60
CA LYS A 130 0.73 -1.71 -14.43
C LYS A 130 1.06 -1.78 -12.95
N PRO A 131 1.84 -2.76 -12.49
CA PRO A 131 2.21 -2.86 -11.08
C PRO A 131 3.21 -1.76 -10.71
N MET A 132 3.11 -1.28 -9.47
CA MET A 132 4.08 -0.40 -8.85
C MET A 132 4.24 -0.71 -7.36
N ILE A 133 5.37 -0.31 -6.80
CA ILE A 133 5.65 -0.36 -5.37
C ILE A 133 5.66 1.05 -4.81
N LEU A 134 5.11 1.22 -3.62
CA LEU A 134 5.16 2.45 -2.85
C LEU A 134 5.76 2.15 -1.48
N SER A 135 6.75 2.94 -1.08
CA SER A 135 7.31 2.90 0.27
C SER A 135 7.27 4.27 0.92
N VAL A 136 7.31 4.26 2.24
CA VAL A 136 7.54 5.46 3.04
C VAL A 136 8.87 5.28 3.76
N ASP A 137 9.85 6.08 3.38
CA ASP A 137 11.21 6.02 3.90
C ASP A 137 11.41 7.04 5.00
N ASN A 138 12.32 6.74 5.92
CA ASN A 138 12.68 7.64 7.03
C ASN A 138 11.47 8.15 7.85
N LEU A 139 10.45 7.31 8.00
CA LEU A 139 9.29 7.65 8.82
C LEU A 139 9.75 7.89 10.26
N SER A 140 9.73 9.14 10.67
CA SER A 140 10.14 9.55 12.02
C SER A 140 9.19 10.60 12.58
N TYR A 141 8.94 10.49 13.87
CA TYR A 141 8.15 11.45 14.63
C TYR A 141 9.07 12.14 15.62
N SER A 142 9.14 13.47 15.57
CA SER A 142 10.02 14.27 16.43
C SER A 142 9.30 15.48 16.96
N SER A 143 9.33 15.64 18.27
CA SER A 143 8.80 16.84 18.93
C SER A 143 9.55 18.12 18.56
N MET A 144 10.73 18.03 17.96
CA MET A 144 11.45 19.20 17.43
C MET A 144 10.72 19.87 16.26
N ARG A 145 9.76 19.17 15.64
CA ARG A 145 8.94 19.66 14.53
C ARG A 145 7.53 20.07 14.97
N ASN A 146 7.33 20.26 16.26
CA ASN A 146 6.05 20.76 16.77
C ASN A 146 5.85 22.20 16.28
N GLY A 147 4.72 22.46 15.65
CA GLY A 147 4.40 23.74 15.04
C GLY A 147 4.61 23.79 13.53
N ASP A 148 5.32 22.85 12.94
CA ASP A 148 5.71 22.88 11.51
C ASP A 148 4.71 22.20 10.58
N GLY A 149 3.52 21.83 11.06
CA GLY A 149 2.49 21.20 10.22
C GLY A 149 2.85 19.82 9.67
N VAL A 150 3.83 19.13 10.27
CA VAL A 150 4.22 17.75 9.97
C VAL A 150 3.89 16.85 11.15
N ALA A 151 3.68 15.55 10.89
CA ALA A 151 3.35 14.61 11.95
C ALA A 151 4.51 14.45 12.95
N THR A 152 4.23 14.64 14.23
CA THR A 152 5.20 14.62 15.34
C THR A 152 4.96 13.49 16.34
N SER A 153 3.80 12.84 16.29
CA SER A 153 3.44 11.72 17.16
C SER A 153 2.37 10.83 16.52
N LEU A 154 2.13 9.68 17.15
CA LEU A 154 0.97 8.83 16.87
C LEU A 154 0.02 8.90 18.07
N ALA A 155 -1.28 8.94 17.80
CA ALA A 155 -2.32 8.85 18.81
C ALA A 155 -3.40 7.86 18.39
N VAL A 156 -4.11 7.31 19.38
CA VAL A 156 -5.29 6.47 19.13
C VAL A 156 -6.51 7.39 19.10
N GLY A 157 -7.17 7.46 17.95
CA GLY A 157 -8.39 8.22 17.78
C GLY A 157 -9.59 7.63 18.53
N ALA A 158 -10.68 8.37 18.59
CA ALA A 158 -11.91 7.94 19.27
C ALA A 158 -12.55 6.69 18.61
N ASP A 159 -12.22 6.42 17.36
CA ASP A 159 -12.64 5.23 16.61
C ASP A 159 -11.72 4.00 16.83
N GLY A 160 -10.72 4.12 17.70
CA GLY A 160 -9.74 3.09 18.02
C GLY A 160 -8.64 2.91 16.97
N LYS A 161 -8.58 3.77 15.94
CA LYS A 161 -7.49 3.74 14.96
C LYS A 161 -6.31 4.56 15.41
N VAL A 162 -5.13 4.20 14.87
CA VAL A 162 -3.91 4.97 15.10
C VAL A 162 -3.82 6.02 14.00
N ASP A 163 -3.74 7.27 14.40
CA ASP A 163 -3.60 8.42 13.53
C ASP A 163 -2.27 9.14 13.78
N ALA A 164 -1.72 9.74 12.75
CA ALA A 164 -0.59 10.65 12.88
C ALA A 164 -1.11 12.03 13.31
N VAL A 165 -0.49 12.56 14.36
CA VAL A 165 -0.86 13.88 14.93
C VAL A 165 0.21 14.90 14.58
N TYR A 166 -0.24 16.06 14.10
CA TYR A 166 0.60 17.23 13.87
C TYR A 166 0.05 18.43 14.66
N THR A 167 0.91 19.32 15.06
CA THR A 167 0.57 20.56 15.77
C THR A 167 1.32 21.71 15.12
#